data_8623d729e2362ff155e7281222cfe9d6
#
_entry.id   8623d729e2362ff155e7281222cfe9d6
#
_cell.length_a   1.000
_cell.length_b   1.000
_cell.length_c   1.000
_cell.angle_alpha   90.00
_cell.angle_beta   90.00
_cell.angle_gamma   90.00
#
_symmetry.space_group_name_H-M   'P 1'
#
loop_
_entity.id
_entity.type
_entity.pdbx_description
1 polymer ?
#
loop_
_entity_poly.entity_id
_entity_poly.type
_entity_poly.pdbx_seq_one_letter_code
_entity_poly.pdbx_strand_id
1 'polypeptide(L)'
;KSSIVFDKETKAGESIKLKSKDKCYCIIAAPGNEMIIHEQNPSTELTVMIKRSVVKENKEFSVIPDPVYDPSNEINIARTTANSYQVKEGDYIQVITPTGRQCSDFIAYDTAKLDKGKENGLDWQTTRTFMGHTFPGPGLFSKFYDVDHEPLVEVVRDTVGIHDTFN
;
A
#
# COMPACT_ATOMS: atom_id res chain seq x y z
N LYS A 1 7.28 22.85 6.32
CA LYS A 1 8.43 23.32 5.54
C LYS A 1 9.49 22.24 5.54
N SER A 2 10.06 21.91 4.38
CA SER A 2 11.25 21.07 4.25
C SER A 2 12.50 21.90 4.50
N SER A 3 13.56 21.26 5.01
CA SER A 3 14.88 21.87 5.12
C SER A 3 15.88 21.07 4.27
N ILE A 4 16.82 21.77 3.67
CA ILE A 4 17.95 21.15 2.96
C ILE A 4 18.94 20.68 4.02
N VAL A 5 19.33 19.41 3.97
CA VAL A 5 20.28 18.80 4.91
C VAL A 5 21.66 18.72 4.28
N PHE A 6 21.73 18.35 3.01
CA PHE A 6 22.93 18.31 2.21
C PHE A 6 22.73 19.11 0.93
N ASP A 7 23.77 19.79 0.47
CA ASP A 7 23.78 20.61 -0.73
C ASP A 7 24.96 20.24 -1.64
N LYS A 8 25.17 21.01 -2.70
CA LYS A 8 26.25 20.77 -3.67
C LYS A 8 27.67 20.93 -3.12
N GLU A 9 27.82 21.60 -1.99
CA GLU A 9 29.12 21.80 -1.32
C GLU A 9 29.44 20.67 -0.33
N THR A 10 28.46 19.80 -0.05
CA THR A 10 28.58 18.69 0.90
C THR A 10 29.56 17.65 0.38
N LYS A 11 30.56 17.31 1.18
CA LYS A 11 31.63 16.38 0.81
C LYS A 11 31.21 14.92 1.05
N ALA A 12 31.83 14.02 0.32
CA ALA A 12 31.63 12.60 0.53
C ALA A 12 31.98 12.18 1.98
N GLY A 13 31.07 11.41 2.60
CA GLY A 13 31.22 10.94 3.98
C GLY A 13 30.67 11.91 5.06
N GLU A 14 30.22 13.11 4.69
CA GLU A 14 29.54 13.97 5.65
C GLU A 14 28.23 13.37 6.13
N SER A 15 27.89 13.63 7.36
CA SER A 15 26.68 13.06 7.99
C SER A 15 26.03 14.01 8.97
N ILE A 16 24.74 13.92 9.12
CA ILE A 16 23.97 14.57 10.18
C ILE A 16 23.40 13.54 11.14
N LYS A 17 23.42 13.83 12.43
CA LYS A 17 22.81 12.99 13.47
C LYS A 17 21.64 13.74 14.08
N LEU A 18 20.47 13.14 13.99
CA LEU A 18 19.24 13.70 14.53
C LEU A 18 18.72 12.79 15.66
N LYS A 19 18.14 13.39 16.68
CA LYS A 19 17.44 12.68 17.75
C LYS A 19 15.99 13.10 17.77
N SER A 20 15.09 12.14 17.56
CA SER A 20 13.67 12.40 17.72
C SER A 20 13.35 12.76 19.19
N LYS A 21 12.56 13.78 19.39
CA LYS A 21 12.04 14.19 20.69
C LYS A 21 10.67 13.61 20.98
N ASP A 22 9.98 13.22 19.92
CA ASP A 22 8.62 12.69 19.99
C ASP A 22 8.40 11.66 18.88
N LYS A 23 7.26 10.98 18.88
CA LYS A 23 6.86 10.07 17.81
C LYS A 23 6.60 10.89 16.55
N CYS A 24 7.39 10.67 15.52
CA CYS A 24 7.27 11.39 14.24
C CYS A 24 7.61 10.51 13.04
N TYR A 25 7.14 10.93 11.89
CA TYR A 25 7.57 10.40 10.59
C TYR A 25 8.62 11.34 10.02
N CYS A 26 9.75 10.79 9.59
CA CYS A 26 10.78 11.52 8.88
C CYS A 26 10.75 11.12 7.41
N ILE A 27 10.69 12.09 6.53
CA ILE A 27 10.76 11.89 5.09
C ILE A 27 12.07 12.50 4.61
N ILE A 28 12.90 11.71 3.95
CA ILE A 28 14.19 12.12 3.40
C ILE A 28 14.15 11.81 1.90
N ALA A 29 14.45 12.82 1.09
CA ALA A 29 14.51 12.68 -0.35
C ALA A 29 15.92 13.03 -0.86
N ALA A 30 16.34 12.38 -1.93
CA ALA A 30 17.59 12.66 -2.63
C ALA A 30 17.28 13.08 -4.08
N PRO A 31 16.73 14.28 -4.30
CA PRO A 31 16.24 14.70 -5.62
C PRO A 31 17.37 15.01 -6.63
N GLY A 32 18.62 15.07 -6.19
CA GLY A 32 19.70 15.64 -6.99
C GLY A 32 19.69 17.18 -7.00
N ASN A 33 20.63 17.76 -7.69
CA ASN A 33 20.69 19.21 -7.91
C ASN A 33 20.12 19.57 -9.29
N GLU A 34 19.87 20.86 -9.50
CA GLU A 34 19.48 21.36 -10.82
C GLU A 34 20.52 21.02 -11.87
N MET A 35 20.06 20.51 -13.01
CA MET A 35 20.93 20.24 -14.16
C MET A 35 21.27 21.55 -14.86
N ILE A 36 22.55 21.88 -14.90
CA ILE A 36 23.07 23.01 -15.65
C ILE A 36 23.61 22.48 -16.99
N ILE A 37 23.50 23.24 -18.07
CA ILE A 37 23.84 22.79 -19.45
C ILE A 37 25.24 22.16 -19.57
N HIS A 38 26.18 22.55 -18.72
CA HIS A 38 27.58 22.09 -18.75
C HIS A 38 27.98 21.24 -17.55
N GLU A 39 27.06 20.90 -16.65
CA GLU A 39 27.32 20.08 -15.48
C GLU A 39 26.29 18.97 -15.39
N GLN A 40 26.78 17.77 -15.14
CA GLN A 40 25.91 16.65 -14.77
C GLN A 40 25.96 16.50 -13.25
N ASN A 41 24.83 16.79 -12.60
CA ASN A 41 24.64 16.61 -11.16
C ASN A 41 23.59 15.52 -10.90
N PRO A 42 23.90 14.24 -11.21
CA PRO A 42 22.95 13.17 -10.96
C PRO A 42 22.68 13.04 -9.46
N SER A 43 21.48 12.61 -9.12
CA SER A 43 21.18 12.23 -7.74
C SER A 43 22.10 11.07 -7.32
N THR A 44 22.57 11.12 -6.07
CA THR A 44 23.38 10.07 -5.47
C THR A 44 22.65 9.39 -4.32
N GLU A 45 23.13 8.25 -3.89
CA GLU A 45 22.53 7.49 -2.81
C GLU A 45 22.72 8.19 -1.45
N LEU A 46 21.70 8.10 -0.63
CA LEU A 46 21.75 8.45 0.79
C LEU A 46 21.63 7.19 1.64
N THR A 47 22.47 7.09 2.66
CA THR A 47 22.36 6.03 3.65
C THR A 47 21.75 6.59 4.94
N VAL A 48 20.64 6.01 5.40
CA VAL A 48 19.99 6.37 6.64
C VAL A 48 20.19 5.24 7.65
N MET A 49 20.90 5.53 8.73
CA MET A 49 21.08 4.60 9.84
C MET A 49 20.17 4.97 10.99
N ILE A 50 19.30 4.05 11.41
CA ILE A 50 18.37 4.26 12.52
C ILE A 50 18.81 3.42 13.71
N LYS A 51 19.25 4.08 14.79
CA LYS A 51 19.51 3.44 16.08
C LYS A 51 18.33 3.66 17.00
N ARG A 52 17.65 2.60 17.37
CA ARG A 52 16.58 2.64 18.38
C ARG A 52 17.19 2.62 19.78
N SER A 53 16.76 3.52 20.64
CA SER A 53 17.28 3.63 22.02
C SER A 53 16.83 2.48 22.93
N VAL A 54 15.71 1.86 22.62
CA VAL A 54 15.19 0.66 23.32
C VAL A 54 14.54 -0.23 22.27
N VAL A 55 15.01 -1.43 22.11
CA VAL A 55 14.24 -2.52 21.50
C VAL A 55 13.32 -3.03 22.61
N LYS A 56 12.24 -2.31 22.90
CA LYS A 56 11.08 -3.00 23.44
C LYS A 56 10.60 -3.90 22.33
N GLU A 57 10.57 -5.20 22.56
CA GLU A 57 9.71 -6.07 21.77
C GLU A 57 8.31 -5.45 21.87
N ASN A 58 7.96 -4.68 20.87
CA ASN A 58 6.62 -4.14 20.77
C ASN A 58 5.72 -5.31 20.40
N LYS A 59 5.18 -5.94 21.40
CA LYS A 59 3.99 -6.80 21.24
C LYS A 59 2.80 -6.02 20.65
N GLU A 60 2.90 -4.69 20.52
CA GLU A 60 1.90 -3.81 19.92
C GLU A 60 1.82 -3.88 18.38
N PHE A 61 2.80 -4.48 17.69
CA PHE A 61 2.76 -4.62 16.23
C PHE A 61 1.99 -5.84 15.72
N SER A 62 1.42 -6.63 16.60
CA SER A 62 0.53 -7.74 16.25
C SER A 62 -0.92 -7.49 16.66
N VAL A 63 -1.33 -6.24 16.83
CA VAL A 63 -2.74 -5.95 17.06
C VAL A 63 -3.46 -6.08 15.72
N ILE A 64 -4.11 -7.20 15.54
CA ILE A 64 -5.08 -7.39 14.46
C ILE A 64 -6.18 -6.35 14.69
N PRO A 65 -6.48 -5.48 13.72
CA PRO A 65 -7.53 -4.48 13.90
C PRO A 65 -8.87 -5.17 14.10
N ASP A 66 -9.73 -4.58 14.92
CA ASP A 66 -11.06 -5.10 15.17
C ASP A 66 -11.81 -5.30 13.85
N PRO A 67 -12.42 -6.45 13.62
CA PRO A 67 -13.24 -6.70 12.45
C PRO A 67 -14.51 -5.81 12.48
N VAL A 68 -15.10 -5.61 11.30
CA VAL A 68 -16.37 -4.87 11.19
C VAL A 68 -17.50 -5.68 11.84
N TYR A 69 -17.42 -7.01 11.75
CA TYR A 69 -18.32 -7.97 12.37
C TYR A 69 -17.52 -9.15 12.91
N ASP A 70 -18.13 -9.98 13.73
CA ASP A 70 -17.50 -11.21 14.22
C ASP A 70 -17.09 -12.12 13.03
N PRO A 71 -15.83 -12.50 12.90
CA PRO A 71 -15.37 -13.29 11.77
C PRO A 71 -15.96 -14.69 11.81
N SER A 72 -16.57 -15.11 10.72
CA SER A 72 -17.07 -16.49 10.54
C SER A 72 -15.99 -17.44 10.03
N ASN A 73 -14.94 -16.92 9.43
CA ASN A 73 -13.81 -17.68 8.90
C ASN A 73 -12.53 -16.84 8.95
N GLU A 74 -11.41 -17.50 9.26
CA GLU A 74 -10.08 -16.90 9.26
C GLU A 74 -9.16 -17.77 8.40
N ILE A 75 -8.49 -17.17 7.44
CA ILE A 75 -7.59 -17.84 6.51
C ILE A 75 -6.19 -17.24 6.66
N ASN A 76 -5.24 -18.04 7.08
CA ASN A 76 -3.84 -17.63 7.10
C ASN A 76 -3.18 -17.99 5.77
N ILE A 77 -2.75 -17.00 5.02
CA ILE A 77 -2.04 -17.16 3.75
C ILE A 77 -0.54 -17.09 4.02
N ALA A 78 0.15 -18.21 3.89
CA ALA A 78 1.59 -18.27 4.10
C ALA A 78 2.34 -17.47 3.04
N ARG A 79 3.57 -17.06 3.37
CA ARG A 79 4.43 -16.36 2.42
C ARG A 79 4.61 -17.14 1.13
N THR A 80 4.60 -16.47 0.00
CA THR A 80 4.78 -17.04 -1.36
C THR A 80 3.69 -18.04 -1.78
N THR A 81 2.51 -17.96 -1.15
CA THR A 81 1.36 -18.76 -1.52
C THR A 81 0.16 -17.89 -1.87
N ALA A 82 -0.84 -18.49 -2.47
CA ALA A 82 -2.14 -17.90 -2.72
C ALA A 82 -3.24 -18.80 -2.14
N ASN A 83 -4.38 -18.22 -1.84
CA ASN A 83 -5.57 -18.96 -1.43
C ASN A 83 -6.80 -18.37 -2.11
N SER A 84 -7.80 -19.18 -2.33
CA SER A 84 -9.08 -18.77 -2.88
C SER A 84 -10.22 -19.17 -1.96
N TYR A 85 -11.24 -18.35 -1.91
CA TYR A 85 -12.43 -18.58 -1.09
C TYR A 85 -13.66 -17.98 -1.75
N GLN A 86 -14.82 -18.47 -1.42
CA GLN A 86 -16.08 -17.93 -1.89
C GLN A 86 -16.67 -16.99 -0.84
N VAL A 87 -17.28 -15.93 -1.32
CA VAL A 87 -18.05 -14.97 -0.53
C VAL A 87 -19.41 -14.77 -1.17
N LYS A 88 -20.36 -14.35 -0.38
CA LYS A 88 -21.73 -14.03 -0.83
C LYS A 88 -21.93 -12.52 -0.81
N GLU A 89 -22.93 -12.07 -1.53
CA GLU A 89 -23.39 -10.68 -1.44
C GLU A 89 -23.68 -10.30 0.02
N GLY A 90 -23.11 -9.19 0.44
CA GLY A 90 -23.20 -8.69 1.81
C GLY A 90 -22.14 -9.20 2.79
N ASP A 91 -21.31 -10.18 2.41
CA ASP A 91 -20.18 -10.59 3.22
C ASP A 91 -19.08 -9.52 3.23
N TYR A 92 -18.38 -9.40 4.36
CA TYR A 92 -17.22 -8.52 4.50
C TYR A 92 -15.93 -9.33 4.43
N ILE A 93 -14.97 -8.82 3.66
CA ILE A 93 -13.62 -9.36 3.52
C ILE A 93 -12.66 -8.37 4.18
N GLN A 94 -11.85 -8.84 5.12
CA GLN A 94 -10.79 -8.04 5.70
C GLN A 94 -9.43 -8.68 5.40
N VAL A 95 -8.57 -7.98 4.69
CA VAL A 95 -7.20 -8.40 4.41
C VAL A 95 -6.27 -7.70 5.39
N ILE A 96 -5.46 -8.46 6.11
CA ILE A 96 -4.59 -7.95 7.18
C ILE A 96 -3.15 -8.40 6.93
N THR A 97 -2.19 -7.49 7.09
CA THR A 97 -0.77 -7.84 7.18
C THR A 97 -0.29 -7.73 8.63
N PRO A 98 -0.28 -8.85 9.39
CA PRO A 98 -0.03 -8.81 10.84
C PRO A 98 1.33 -8.25 11.23
N THR A 99 2.34 -8.48 10.39
CA THR A 99 3.72 -8.03 10.64
C THR A 99 4.14 -6.83 9.79
N GLY A 100 3.27 -6.38 8.88
CA GLY A 100 3.57 -5.31 7.91
C GLY A 100 4.55 -5.74 6.81
N ARG A 101 4.77 -4.85 5.84
CA ARG A 101 5.74 -5.01 4.73
C ARG A 101 5.46 -6.18 3.79
N GLN A 102 4.25 -6.73 3.80
CA GLN A 102 3.83 -7.75 2.86
C GLN A 102 3.04 -7.08 1.74
N CYS A 103 3.52 -7.20 0.51
CA CYS A 103 2.71 -6.95 -0.67
C CYS A 103 1.73 -8.11 -0.85
N SER A 104 0.50 -7.82 -1.25
CA SER A 104 -0.50 -8.83 -1.54
C SER A 104 -1.32 -8.41 -2.75
N ASP A 105 -1.56 -9.36 -3.63
CA ASP A 105 -2.45 -9.18 -4.77
C ASP A 105 -3.86 -9.65 -4.39
N PHE A 106 -4.85 -8.95 -4.91
CA PHE A 106 -6.26 -9.26 -4.69
C PHE A 106 -6.98 -9.28 -6.03
N ILE A 107 -7.72 -10.36 -6.28
CA ILE A 107 -8.60 -10.48 -7.44
C ILE A 107 -9.92 -11.09 -7.01
N ALA A 108 -11.01 -10.71 -7.66
CA ALA A 108 -12.32 -11.31 -7.47
C ALA A 108 -12.98 -11.61 -8.81
N TYR A 109 -13.79 -12.66 -8.83
CA TYR A 109 -14.56 -13.09 -9.99
C TYR A 109 -16.03 -13.22 -9.61
N ASP A 110 -16.92 -12.84 -10.52
CA ASP A 110 -18.33 -13.19 -10.42
C ASP A 110 -18.51 -14.71 -10.64
N THR A 111 -18.93 -15.41 -9.60
CA THR A 111 -19.12 -16.86 -9.67
C THR A 111 -20.15 -17.28 -10.72
N ALA A 112 -21.22 -16.51 -10.88
CA ALA A 112 -22.25 -16.82 -11.88
C ALA A 112 -21.75 -16.66 -13.34
N LYS A 113 -20.78 -15.79 -13.57
CA LYS A 113 -20.10 -15.64 -14.86
C LYS A 113 -19.06 -16.75 -15.04
N LEU A 114 -18.29 -17.04 -13.99
CA LEU A 114 -17.27 -18.09 -13.98
C LEU A 114 -17.88 -19.47 -14.26
N ASP A 115 -19.02 -19.80 -13.65
CA ASP A 115 -19.77 -21.05 -13.88
C ASP A 115 -20.25 -21.19 -15.35
N LYS A 116 -20.35 -20.10 -16.07
CA LYS A 116 -20.65 -20.08 -17.53
C LYS A 116 -19.40 -20.04 -18.41
N GLY A 117 -18.22 -20.25 -17.82
CA GLY A 117 -16.95 -20.21 -18.53
C GLY A 117 -16.47 -18.82 -18.89
N LYS A 118 -16.96 -17.77 -18.22
CA LYS A 118 -16.52 -16.38 -18.40
C LYS A 118 -15.60 -15.99 -17.27
N GLU A 119 -14.33 -15.80 -17.54
CA GLU A 119 -13.32 -15.36 -16.58
C GLU A 119 -13.31 -13.82 -16.41
N ASN A 120 -14.50 -13.25 -16.16
CA ASN A 120 -14.64 -11.80 -15.95
C ASN A 120 -14.32 -11.47 -14.48
N GLY A 121 -13.06 -11.24 -14.21
CA GLY A 121 -12.58 -10.76 -12.90
C GLY A 121 -12.60 -9.25 -12.80
N LEU A 122 -12.06 -8.74 -11.70
CA LEU A 122 -11.86 -7.30 -11.51
C LEU A 122 -11.02 -6.73 -12.65
N ASP A 123 -11.48 -5.63 -13.24
CA ASP A 123 -10.77 -4.90 -14.27
C ASP A 123 -10.31 -3.53 -13.75
N TRP A 124 -9.00 -3.39 -13.66
CA TRP A 124 -8.40 -2.19 -13.12
C TRP A 124 -8.56 -0.98 -14.04
N GLN A 125 -8.60 -1.18 -15.35
CA GLN A 125 -8.79 -0.12 -16.31
C GLN A 125 -10.21 0.47 -16.22
N THR A 126 -11.22 -0.39 -16.19
CA THR A 126 -12.61 0.00 -15.96
C THR A 126 -12.77 0.71 -14.62
N THR A 127 -12.23 0.12 -13.58
CA THR A 127 -12.28 0.68 -12.21
C THR A 127 -11.71 2.09 -12.17
N ARG A 128 -10.50 2.32 -12.70
CA ARG A 128 -9.88 3.65 -12.74
C ARG A 128 -10.67 4.63 -13.60
N THR A 129 -11.21 4.18 -14.71
CA THR A 129 -11.98 5.03 -15.63
C THR A 129 -13.24 5.57 -14.95
N PHE A 130 -13.98 4.72 -14.24
CA PHE A 130 -15.19 5.14 -13.54
C PHE A 130 -14.90 6.03 -12.35
N MET A 131 -13.81 5.80 -11.64
CA MET A 131 -13.46 6.59 -10.47
C MET A 131 -12.78 7.91 -10.78
N GLY A 132 -12.04 7.98 -11.89
CA GLY A 132 -11.11 9.09 -12.14
C GLY A 132 -9.94 9.13 -11.14
N HIS A 133 -9.70 8.04 -10.43
CA HIS A 133 -8.63 7.86 -9.44
C HIS A 133 -7.84 6.59 -9.71
N THR A 134 -6.66 6.48 -9.09
CA THR A 134 -5.77 5.32 -9.29
C THR A 134 -6.27 4.06 -8.59
N PHE A 135 -7.01 4.19 -7.49
CA PHE A 135 -7.58 3.06 -6.76
C PHE A 135 -8.81 3.47 -5.95
N PRO A 136 -9.75 2.54 -5.67
CA PRO A 136 -10.91 2.80 -4.83
C PRO A 136 -10.52 3.03 -3.37
N GLY A 137 -11.30 3.88 -2.69
CA GLY A 137 -11.22 4.10 -1.26
C GLY A 137 -12.60 4.27 -0.66
N PRO A 138 -12.76 4.28 0.66
CA PRO A 138 -14.06 4.45 1.30
C PRO A 138 -14.78 5.74 0.84
N GLY A 139 -16.06 5.65 0.53
CA GLY A 139 -16.88 6.80 0.16
C GLY A 139 -17.36 6.78 -1.28
N LEU A 140 -17.36 7.93 -1.96
CA LEU A 140 -18.00 8.09 -3.27
C LEU A 140 -17.40 7.20 -4.37
N PHE A 141 -16.09 6.93 -4.29
CA PHE A 141 -15.34 6.14 -5.28
C PHE A 141 -14.79 4.87 -4.63
N SER A 142 -15.69 4.01 -4.16
CA SER A 142 -15.32 2.86 -3.32
C SER A 142 -15.36 1.52 -4.05
N LYS A 143 -15.80 1.46 -5.31
CA LYS A 143 -16.14 0.20 -5.97
C LYS A 143 -15.06 -0.27 -6.94
N PHE A 144 -14.85 -1.57 -6.93
CA PHE A 144 -14.09 -2.28 -7.94
C PHE A 144 -15.06 -2.91 -8.96
N TYR A 145 -14.79 -2.72 -10.25
CA TYR A 145 -15.63 -3.15 -11.36
C TYR A 145 -14.97 -4.27 -12.17
N ASP A 146 -15.80 -5.10 -12.77
CA ASP A 146 -15.36 -6.04 -13.79
C ASP A 146 -15.36 -5.42 -15.21
N VAL A 147 -15.01 -6.21 -16.22
CA VAL A 147 -14.98 -5.78 -17.62
C VAL A 147 -16.37 -5.49 -18.20
N ASP A 148 -17.44 -5.99 -17.60
CA ASP A 148 -18.82 -5.73 -17.98
C ASP A 148 -19.39 -4.47 -17.28
N HIS A 149 -18.54 -3.76 -16.52
CA HIS A 149 -18.88 -2.55 -15.75
C HIS A 149 -19.78 -2.82 -14.54
N GLU A 150 -19.80 -4.07 -14.07
CA GLU A 150 -20.54 -4.45 -12.87
C GLU A 150 -19.65 -4.32 -11.63
N PRO A 151 -20.15 -3.73 -10.53
CA PRO A 151 -19.37 -3.63 -9.29
C PRO A 151 -19.36 -4.98 -8.56
N LEU A 152 -18.18 -5.52 -8.29
CA LEU A 152 -18.02 -6.79 -7.58
C LEU A 152 -17.69 -6.61 -6.10
N VAL A 153 -16.92 -5.59 -5.76
CA VAL A 153 -16.42 -5.36 -4.39
C VAL A 153 -16.46 -3.87 -4.09
N GLU A 154 -16.69 -3.53 -2.84
CA GLU A 154 -16.67 -2.15 -2.35
C GLU A 154 -15.73 -2.00 -1.17
N VAL A 155 -14.89 -0.96 -1.19
CA VAL A 155 -14.00 -0.61 -0.09
C VAL A 155 -14.78 0.16 0.97
N VAL A 156 -15.02 -0.46 2.13
CA VAL A 156 -15.73 0.17 3.25
C VAL A 156 -14.78 0.76 4.29
N ARG A 157 -13.56 0.24 4.36
CA ARG A 157 -12.51 0.73 5.26
C ARG A 157 -11.14 0.46 4.65
N ASP A 158 -10.28 1.45 4.69
CA ASP A 158 -8.91 1.36 4.22
C ASP A 158 -7.99 2.10 5.20
N THR A 159 -6.98 1.40 5.71
CA THR A 159 -5.97 1.97 6.61
C THR A 159 -4.59 2.04 5.94
N VAL A 160 -4.47 1.58 4.70
CA VAL A 160 -3.24 1.58 3.91
C VAL A 160 -3.15 2.85 3.07
N GLY A 161 -4.21 3.17 2.33
CA GLY A 161 -4.37 4.41 1.57
C GLY A 161 -3.53 4.51 0.29
N ILE A 162 -2.80 3.46 -0.09
CA ILE A 162 -2.00 3.40 -1.32
C ILE A 162 -2.10 1.98 -1.87
N HIS A 163 -2.60 1.86 -3.10
CA HIS A 163 -2.74 0.58 -3.80
C HIS A 163 -2.29 0.74 -5.25
N ASP A 164 -1.64 -0.30 -5.78
CA ASP A 164 -1.29 -0.37 -7.18
C ASP A 164 -2.40 -1.06 -7.96
N THR A 165 -2.92 -0.39 -8.97
CA THR A 165 -3.96 -0.90 -9.88
C THR A 165 -3.49 -0.85 -11.34
N PHE A 166 -2.18 -0.82 -11.59
CA PHE A 166 -1.61 -0.77 -12.93
C PHE A 166 -1.05 -2.12 -13.42
N ASN A 167 -0.94 -3.10 -12.51
CA ASN A 167 -0.45 -4.45 -12.81
C ASN A 167 -1.58 -5.47 -12.77
#